data_1655113d1e1ef89a2a5c014fee9f0749
#
_entry.id   1655113d1e1ef89a2a5c014fee9f0749
#
_cell.length_a   1.000
_cell.length_b   1.000
_cell.length_c   1.000
_cell.angle_alpha   90.00
_cell.angle_beta   90.00
_cell.angle_gamma   90.00
#
_symmetry.space_group_name_H-M   'P 1'
#
loop_
_entity.id
_entity.type
_entity.pdbx_description
1 polymer ?
#
loop_
_entity_poly.entity_id
_entity_poly.type
_entity_poly.pdbx_seq_one_letter_code
_entity_poly.pdbx_strand_id
1 'polypeptide(L)'
;MPFALYLDAAETRVEIPSDELCDATLVCGFLGCDLRPFNPLIETLPRLMHLRAEEGQDWVAQYMRQVVAESKHKRLGGEAMLERMSEMMFIDAVRRYIEALPETSRGWLAGLRDRFVGRVLALMHDAPADAWTVDELGRRVGLSRSALHERFAELIGQTPIQYLANWRIQVGAALLRNTSSTVAMVAQEVGYESEATFTKAFKRLTGNSPALWRRRIGSGASVGNHRKIK
;
A
#
# COMPACT_ATOMS: atom_id res chain seq x y z
N MET A 1 4.32 9.77 -0.86
CA MET A 1 3.67 8.50 -1.24
C MET A 1 2.18 8.63 -1.04
N PRO A 2 1.35 8.53 -2.06
CA PRO A 2 -0.09 8.54 -1.84
C PRO A 2 -0.59 7.09 -1.67
N PHE A 3 -0.27 6.45 -0.56
CA PHE A 3 -1.10 5.38 -0.07
C PHE A 3 -2.24 6.07 0.70
N ALA A 4 -3.41 6.16 0.08
CA ALA A 4 -4.61 6.55 0.80
C ALA A 4 -5.00 5.35 1.68
N LEU A 5 -4.60 5.40 2.93
CA LEU A 5 -5.13 4.54 3.98
C LEU A 5 -6.46 5.15 4.39
N TYR A 6 -7.57 4.46 4.14
CA TYR A 6 -8.86 4.81 4.68
C TYR A 6 -9.07 3.98 5.93
N LEU A 7 -9.14 4.65 7.06
CA LEU A 7 -9.61 4.06 8.30
C LEU A 7 -11.13 4.17 8.33
N ASP A 8 -11.81 3.05 8.20
CA ASP A 8 -13.22 2.94 8.52
C ASP A 8 -13.30 2.47 9.98
N ALA A 9 -13.61 3.41 10.87
CA ALA A 9 -13.83 3.12 12.27
C ALA A 9 -15.21 2.46 12.43
N ALA A 10 -15.31 1.20 12.00
CA ALA A 10 -16.45 0.39 12.38
C ALA A 10 -16.33 0.07 13.88
N GLU A 11 -17.21 0.64 14.69
CA GLU A 11 -17.36 0.30 16.10
C GLU A 11 -17.67 -1.19 16.24
N THR A 12 -16.64 -2.00 16.40
CA THR A 12 -16.83 -3.36 16.92
C THR A 12 -16.66 -3.28 18.43
N ARG A 13 -17.76 -3.11 19.14
CA ARG A 13 -17.81 -3.25 20.59
C ARG A 13 -17.51 -4.71 20.91
N VAL A 14 -16.31 -4.99 21.37
CA VAL A 14 -16.01 -6.23 22.07
C VAL A 14 -16.45 -6.00 23.51
N GLU A 15 -17.54 -6.61 23.92
CA GLU A 15 -17.92 -6.67 25.32
C GLU A 15 -16.91 -7.60 26.03
N ILE A 16 -15.99 -6.99 26.77
CA ILE A 16 -15.11 -7.73 27.67
C ILE A 16 -15.92 -7.98 28.92
N PRO A 17 -16.10 -9.25 29.33
CA PRO A 17 -16.77 -9.53 30.61
C PRO A 17 -16.02 -8.81 31.73
N SER A 18 -16.74 -7.99 32.47
CA SER A 18 -16.23 -7.40 33.70
C SER A 18 -16.17 -8.49 34.74
N ASP A 19 -15.02 -9.16 34.93
CA ASP A 19 -14.69 -9.68 36.24
C ASP A 19 -13.26 -10.24 36.33
N GLU A 20 -12.53 -9.68 37.19
CA GLU A 20 -11.54 -10.08 38.21
C GLU A 20 -10.25 -10.83 37.81
N LEU A 21 -10.06 -11.36 36.61
CA LEU A 21 -8.79 -12.02 36.21
C LEU A 21 -8.47 -11.78 34.74
N CYS A 22 -8.29 -10.50 34.34
CA CYS A 22 -7.73 -10.20 33.02
C CYS A 22 -6.21 -10.13 33.10
N ASP A 23 -5.52 -11.21 32.76
CA ASP A 23 -4.07 -11.27 32.67
C ASP A 23 -3.53 -10.57 31.42
N ALA A 24 -4.42 -10.13 30.51
CA ALA A 24 -4.02 -9.49 29.25
C ALA A 24 -4.99 -8.38 28.82
N THR A 25 -4.43 -7.33 28.23
CA THR A 25 -5.21 -6.28 27.56
C THR A 25 -5.02 -6.41 26.04
N LEU A 26 -6.14 -6.58 25.31
CA LEU A 26 -6.15 -6.60 23.85
C LEU A 26 -6.68 -5.28 23.31
N VAL A 27 -5.97 -4.70 22.34
CA VAL A 27 -6.42 -3.54 21.56
C VAL A 27 -6.61 -3.97 20.11
N CYS A 28 -7.81 -3.78 19.58
CA CYS A 28 -8.13 -4.08 18.19
C CYS A 28 -8.26 -2.79 17.39
N GLY A 29 -7.67 -2.76 16.21
CA GLY A 29 -7.80 -1.69 15.22
C GLY A 29 -7.98 -2.27 13.82
N PHE A 30 -8.63 -1.52 12.95
CA PHE A 30 -8.84 -1.89 11.56
C PHE A 30 -8.19 -0.86 10.64
N LEU A 31 -7.44 -1.33 9.64
CA LEU A 31 -6.87 -0.51 8.59
C LEU A 31 -7.55 -0.86 7.26
N GLY A 32 -8.24 0.09 6.69
CA GLY A 32 -8.79 -0.05 5.33
C GLY A 32 -7.74 0.27 4.29
N CYS A 33 -7.48 -0.66 3.36
CA CYS A 33 -6.59 -0.45 2.23
C CYS A 33 -7.34 -0.67 0.92
N ASP A 34 -7.14 0.22 -0.05
CA ASP A 34 -7.68 0.01 -1.39
C ASP A 34 -6.80 -1.00 -2.14
N LEU A 35 -7.38 -2.15 -2.42
CA LEU A 35 -6.71 -3.22 -3.17
C LEU A 35 -6.74 -3.02 -4.69
N ARG A 36 -7.48 -2.03 -5.17
CA ARG A 36 -7.78 -1.86 -6.59
C ARG A 36 -7.05 -0.66 -7.21
N PRO A 37 -6.62 -0.78 -8.45
CA PRO A 37 -6.58 -1.99 -9.29
C PRO A 37 -5.38 -2.89 -8.98
N PHE A 38 -4.36 -2.38 -8.27
CA PHE A 38 -3.11 -3.06 -7.97
C PHE A 38 -2.49 -2.47 -6.70
N ASN A 39 -2.31 -3.29 -5.68
CA ASN A 39 -1.62 -2.86 -4.45
C ASN A 39 -0.56 -3.91 -4.06
N PRO A 40 0.69 -3.74 -4.53
CA PRO A 40 1.75 -4.72 -4.33
C PRO A 40 2.10 -4.93 -2.84
N LEU A 41 1.90 -3.92 -2.00
CA LEU A 41 2.11 -4.05 -0.56
C LEU A 41 1.16 -5.09 0.04
N ILE A 42 -0.14 -4.90 -0.19
CA ILE A 42 -1.15 -5.77 0.43
C ILE A 42 -1.16 -7.17 -0.19
N GLU A 43 -0.85 -7.28 -1.49
CA GLU A 43 -0.77 -8.58 -2.18
C GLU A 43 0.39 -9.45 -1.67
N THR A 44 1.45 -8.83 -1.16
CA THR A 44 2.67 -9.52 -0.71
C THR A 44 2.78 -9.67 0.81
N LEU A 45 1.94 -8.97 1.59
CA LEU A 45 1.90 -9.16 3.03
C LEU A 45 1.31 -10.53 3.39
N PRO A 46 1.85 -11.20 4.42
CA PRO A 46 1.28 -12.44 4.93
C PRO A 46 -0.09 -12.17 5.57
N ARG A 47 -0.91 -13.21 5.66
CA ARG A 47 -2.24 -13.12 6.30
C ARG A 47 -2.18 -12.78 7.78
N LEU A 48 -1.07 -13.08 8.42
CA LEU A 48 -0.80 -12.79 9.83
C LEU A 48 0.67 -12.40 9.99
N MET A 49 0.91 -11.26 10.62
CA MET A 49 2.24 -10.86 11.09
C MET A 49 2.25 -10.87 12.61
N HIS A 50 3.16 -11.62 13.19
CA HIS A 50 3.39 -11.62 14.62
C HIS A 50 4.73 -10.94 14.91
N LEU A 51 4.65 -9.78 15.56
CA LEU A 51 5.81 -8.98 15.94
C LEU A 51 5.87 -8.95 17.47
N ARG A 52 7.01 -9.35 18.02
CA ARG A 52 7.26 -9.24 19.45
C ARG A 52 7.79 -7.84 19.77
N ALA A 53 7.32 -7.28 20.88
CA ALA A 53 7.92 -6.10 21.45
C ALA A 53 9.30 -6.48 22.02
N GLU A 54 10.33 -5.71 21.71
CA GLU A 54 11.64 -5.88 22.34
C GLU A 54 11.65 -5.22 23.70
N GLU A 55 12.25 -5.90 24.70
CA GLU A 55 12.31 -5.38 26.06
C GLU A 55 13.19 -4.11 26.13
N GLY A 56 12.63 -3.05 26.70
CA GLY A 56 13.39 -1.89 27.18
C GLY A 56 13.37 -0.64 26.34
N GLN A 57 13.23 -0.68 25.03
CA GLN A 57 13.21 0.51 24.13
C GLN A 57 12.13 0.47 23.05
N ASP A 58 11.19 -0.47 23.13
CA ASP A 58 10.18 -0.60 22.09
C ASP A 58 9.14 0.54 22.22
N TRP A 59 9.27 1.52 21.31
CA TRP A 59 8.31 2.62 21.19
C TRP A 59 6.89 2.10 20.97
N VAL A 60 6.72 0.89 20.40
CA VAL A 60 5.42 0.26 20.17
C VAL A 60 4.71 -0.03 21.51
N ALA A 61 5.44 -0.51 22.51
CA ALA A 61 4.85 -0.74 23.82
C ALA A 61 4.39 0.56 24.51
N GLN A 62 5.20 1.62 24.40
CA GLN A 62 4.83 2.95 24.90
C GLN A 62 3.64 3.53 24.15
N TYR A 63 3.63 3.34 22.86
CA TYR A 63 2.60 3.75 21.94
C TYR A 63 1.27 3.03 22.21
N MET A 64 1.28 1.72 22.41
CA MET A 64 0.10 0.95 22.79
C MET A 64 -0.53 1.45 24.10
N ARG A 65 0.30 1.82 25.09
CA ARG A 65 -0.20 2.46 26.31
C ARG A 65 -0.94 3.77 26.02
N GLN A 66 -0.41 4.57 25.09
CA GLN A 66 -1.04 5.82 24.70
C GLN A 66 -2.34 5.59 23.92
N VAL A 67 -2.39 4.61 23.03
CA VAL A 67 -3.62 4.21 22.32
C VAL A 67 -4.71 3.81 23.30
N VAL A 68 -4.37 2.96 24.28
CA VAL A 68 -5.31 2.54 25.34
C VAL A 68 -5.80 3.75 26.14
N ALA A 69 -4.90 4.66 26.52
CA ALA A 69 -5.27 5.85 27.27
C ALA A 69 -6.21 6.76 26.46
N GLU A 70 -5.92 6.97 25.17
CA GLU A 70 -6.74 7.83 24.30
C GLU A 70 -8.11 7.20 24.02
N SER A 71 -8.17 5.90 23.79
CA SER A 71 -9.44 5.19 23.56
C SER A 71 -10.38 5.24 24.77
N LYS A 72 -9.82 5.26 25.99
CA LYS A 72 -10.60 5.35 27.24
C LYS A 72 -11.12 6.76 27.51
N HIS A 73 -10.39 7.82 27.17
CA HIS A 73 -10.69 9.18 27.60
C HIS A 73 -11.54 10.00 26.63
N LYS A 74 -11.74 9.52 25.39
CA LYS A 74 -12.57 10.17 24.34
C LYS A 74 -12.37 11.68 24.26
N ARG A 75 -11.10 12.14 24.20
CA ARG A 75 -10.76 13.57 24.14
C ARG A 75 -11.11 14.16 22.79
N LEU A 76 -11.23 15.49 22.72
CA LEU A 76 -11.34 16.21 21.44
C LEU A 76 -10.11 15.90 20.57
N GLY A 77 -10.36 15.45 19.31
CA GLY A 77 -9.29 15.04 18.40
C GLY A 77 -8.75 13.63 18.64
N GLY A 78 -9.28 12.87 19.60
CA GLY A 78 -8.84 11.51 19.94
C GLY A 78 -8.95 10.54 18.77
N GLU A 79 -10.03 10.61 17.99
CA GLU A 79 -10.20 9.77 16.79
C GLU A 79 -9.11 10.04 15.75
N ALA A 80 -8.85 11.32 15.43
CA ALA A 80 -7.81 11.68 14.49
C ALA A 80 -6.40 11.26 14.99
N MET A 81 -6.19 11.32 16.31
CA MET A 81 -4.95 10.84 16.93
C MET A 81 -4.81 9.32 16.81
N LEU A 82 -5.85 8.56 17.14
CA LEU A 82 -5.85 7.10 17.01
C LEU A 82 -5.65 6.67 15.55
N GLU A 83 -6.25 7.40 14.61
CA GLU A 83 -6.05 7.18 13.18
C GLU A 83 -4.56 7.26 12.80
N ARG A 84 -3.90 8.38 13.13
CA ARG A 84 -2.47 8.57 12.83
C ARG A 84 -1.59 7.56 13.55
N MET A 85 -1.96 7.26 14.76
CA MET A 85 -1.29 6.25 15.54
C MET A 85 -1.37 4.87 14.88
N SER A 86 -2.49 4.44 14.40
CA SER A 86 -2.67 3.15 13.70
C SER A 86 -1.88 3.09 12.38
N GLU A 87 -1.84 4.20 11.61
CA GLU A 87 -1.00 4.30 10.42
C GLU A 87 0.49 4.09 10.74
N MET A 88 0.99 4.74 11.80
CA MET A 88 2.38 4.60 12.21
C MET A 88 2.71 3.17 12.66
N MET A 89 1.83 2.53 13.41
CA MET A 89 2.00 1.13 13.81
C MET A 89 2.07 0.20 12.60
N PHE A 90 1.19 0.40 11.63
CA PHE A 90 1.21 -0.39 10.41
C PHE A 90 2.53 -0.23 9.64
N ILE A 91 3.00 1.01 9.49
CA ILE A 91 4.28 1.29 8.83
C ILE A 91 5.44 0.60 9.56
N ASP A 92 5.48 0.67 10.89
CA ASP A 92 6.52 0.02 11.68
C ASP A 92 6.45 -1.51 11.56
N ALA A 93 5.25 -2.07 11.64
CA ALA A 93 5.04 -3.50 11.47
C ALA A 93 5.54 -4.00 10.11
N VAL A 94 5.23 -3.26 9.04
CA VAL A 94 5.72 -3.59 7.69
C VAL A 94 7.25 -3.47 7.60
N ARG A 95 7.84 -2.43 8.19
CA ARG A 95 9.31 -2.26 8.22
C ARG A 95 10.00 -3.43 8.91
N ARG A 96 9.58 -3.77 10.13
CA ARG A 96 10.14 -4.92 10.89
C ARG A 96 9.96 -6.23 10.13
N TYR A 97 8.81 -6.41 9.49
CA TYR A 97 8.59 -7.58 8.66
C TYR A 97 9.56 -7.65 7.48
N ILE A 98 9.78 -6.53 6.76
CA ILE A 98 10.74 -6.45 5.66
C ILE A 98 12.17 -6.73 6.15
N GLU A 99 12.57 -6.17 7.30
CA GLU A 99 13.89 -6.39 7.90
C GLU A 99 14.11 -7.84 8.30
N ALA A 100 13.07 -8.51 8.80
CA ALA A 100 13.11 -9.91 9.21
C ALA A 100 13.02 -10.91 8.03
N LEU A 101 12.77 -10.46 6.79
CA LEU A 101 12.70 -11.35 5.65
C LEU A 101 14.04 -12.08 5.41
N PRO A 102 14.05 -13.40 5.17
CA PRO A 102 15.23 -14.12 4.74
C PRO A 102 15.83 -13.49 3.46
N GLU A 103 17.14 -13.60 3.28
CA GLU A 103 17.80 -13.08 2.06
C GLU A 103 17.34 -13.77 0.78
N THR A 104 16.87 -15.01 0.90
CA THR A 104 16.32 -15.81 -0.20
C THR A 104 14.88 -15.43 -0.57
N SER A 105 14.25 -14.51 0.17
CA SER A 105 12.87 -14.08 -0.07
C SER A 105 12.74 -13.42 -1.43
N ARG A 106 11.60 -13.67 -2.06
CA ARG A 106 11.17 -13.07 -3.32
C ARG A 106 9.87 -12.30 -3.13
N GLY A 107 9.48 -11.53 -4.10
CA GLY A 107 8.30 -10.70 -4.06
C GLY A 107 8.61 -9.22 -3.81
N TRP A 108 7.59 -8.41 -3.89
CA TRP A 108 7.71 -6.95 -3.87
C TRP A 108 8.41 -6.42 -2.61
N LEU A 109 8.11 -6.98 -1.43
CA LEU A 109 8.74 -6.57 -0.17
C LEU A 109 10.24 -6.90 -0.13
N ALA A 110 10.64 -8.05 -0.67
CA ALA A 110 12.05 -8.40 -0.82
C ALA A 110 12.75 -7.45 -1.82
N GLY A 111 12.05 -7.08 -2.90
CA GLY A 111 12.54 -6.09 -3.86
C GLY A 111 12.75 -4.71 -3.25
N LEU A 112 11.93 -4.27 -2.30
CA LEU A 112 12.13 -3.01 -1.58
C LEU A 112 13.42 -3.01 -0.73
N ARG A 113 13.80 -4.16 -0.18
CA ARG A 113 15.04 -4.31 0.60
C ARG A 113 16.29 -4.36 -0.28
N ASP A 114 16.13 -4.80 -1.53
CA ASP A 114 17.26 -4.87 -2.46
C ASP A 114 17.73 -3.45 -2.83
N ARG A 115 19.02 -3.18 -2.67
CA ARG A 115 19.59 -1.84 -2.87
C ARG A 115 19.41 -1.29 -4.29
N PHE A 116 19.34 -2.16 -5.30
CA PHE A 116 19.20 -1.76 -6.70
C PHE A 116 17.71 -1.70 -7.10
N VAL A 117 16.99 -2.79 -6.85
CA VAL A 117 15.57 -2.90 -7.20
C VAL A 117 14.73 -1.92 -6.38
N GLY A 118 15.00 -1.78 -5.08
CA GLY A 118 14.32 -0.80 -4.23
C GLY A 118 14.51 0.63 -4.71
N ARG A 119 15.74 0.99 -5.17
CA ARG A 119 15.98 2.31 -5.78
C ARG A 119 15.28 2.48 -7.12
N VAL A 120 15.19 1.45 -7.95
CA VAL A 120 14.41 1.48 -9.20
C VAL A 120 12.94 1.68 -8.91
N LEU A 121 12.38 0.94 -7.94
CA LEU A 121 10.99 1.11 -7.51
C LEU A 121 10.72 2.54 -7.04
N ALA A 122 11.63 3.11 -6.22
CA ALA A 122 11.51 4.50 -5.76
C ALA A 122 11.48 5.49 -6.95
N LEU A 123 12.40 5.37 -7.91
CA LEU A 123 12.42 6.23 -9.10
C LEU A 123 11.10 6.14 -9.90
N MET A 124 10.59 4.94 -10.11
CA MET A 124 9.33 4.73 -10.83
C MET A 124 8.12 5.28 -10.07
N HIS A 125 8.14 5.20 -8.73
CA HIS A 125 7.05 5.70 -7.89
C HIS A 125 7.06 7.21 -7.77
N ASP A 126 8.24 7.82 -7.68
CA ASP A 126 8.38 9.28 -7.53
C ASP A 126 8.05 10.01 -8.85
N ALA A 127 8.41 9.44 -10.00
CA ALA A 127 8.19 10.03 -11.30
C ALA A 127 7.59 9.01 -12.31
N PRO A 128 6.35 8.56 -12.11
CA PRO A 128 5.74 7.54 -12.98
C PRO A 128 5.55 8.00 -14.42
N ALA A 129 5.40 9.30 -14.65
CA ALA A 129 5.20 9.87 -15.98
C ALA A 129 6.46 9.90 -16.83
N ASP A 130 7.64 9.84 -16.22
CA ASP A 130 8.90 9.92 -16.95
C ASP A 130 9.07 8.78 -17.95
N ALA A 131 9.77 9.07 -19.07
CA ALA A 131 10.02 8.11 -20.13
C ALA A 131 11.10 7.08 -19.73
N TRP A 132 10.88 6.36 -18.64
CA TRP A 132 11.80 5.36 -18.14
C TRP A 132 12.05 4.24 -19.14
N THR A 133 13.31 3.96 -19.39
CA THR A 133 13.79 2.76 -20.07
C THR A 133 14.59 1.90 -19.12
N VAL A 134 14.73 0.59 -19.40
CA VAL A 134 15.56 -0.30 -18.59
C VAL A 134 17.01 0.17 -18.55
N ASP A 135 17.49 0.75 -19.67
CA ASP A 135 18.84 1.29 -19.77
C ASP A 135 19.04 2.51 -18.85
N GLU A 136 18.07 3.44 -18.85
CA GLU A 136 18.13 4.61 -17.98
C GLU A 136 18.05 4.22 -16.50
N LEU A 137 17.13 3.34 -16.14
CA LEU A 137 17.00 2.81 -14.78
C LEU A 137 18.29 2.10 -14.36
N GLY A 138 18.85 1.27 -15.22
CA GLY A 138 20.14 0.59 -14.98
C GLY A 138 21.26 1.59 -14.69
N ARG A 139 21.42 2.61 -15.53
CA ARG A 139 22.43 3.67 -15.30
C ARG A 139 22.26 4.38 -13.97
N ARG A 140 21.01 4.69 -13.58
CA ARG A 140 20.70 5.37 -12.30
C ARG A 140 21.09 4.56 -11.07
N VAL A 141 21.09 3.24 -11.19
CA VAL A 141 21.42 2.35 -10.05
C VAL A 141 22.78 1.65 -10.19
N GLY A 142 23.50 1.88 -11.29
CA GLY A 142 24.83 1.30 -11.52
C GLY A 142 24.79 -0.17 -11.97
N LEU A 143 23.75 -0.57 -12.71
CA LEU A 143 23.62 -1.90 -13.31
C LEU A 143 23.53 -1.81 -14.84
N SER A 144 24.01 -2.85 -15.52
CA SER A 144 23.72 -3.03 -16.95
C SER A 144 22.22 -3.34 -17.14
N ARG A 145 21.72 -3.10 -18.39
CA ARG A 145 20.35 -3.41 -18.75
C ARG A 145 19.94 -4.86 -18.43
N SER A 146 20.78 -5.82 -18.83
CA SER A 146 20.52 -7.25 -18.58
C SER A 146 20.52 -7.57 -17.11
N ALA A 147 21.53 -7.12 -16.36
CA ALA A 147 21.63 -7.36 -14.93
C ALA A 147 20.42 -6.77 -14.15
N LEU A 148 19.98 -5.56 -14.50
CA LEU A 148 18.78 -4.98 -13.91
C LEU A 148 17.53 -5.80 -14.26
N HIS A 149 17.38 -6.15 -15.55
CA HIS A 149 16.21 -6.90 -16.01
C HIS A 149 16.05 -8.24 -15.28
N GLU A 150 17.14 -9.02 -15.21
CA GLU A 150 17.16 -10.33 -14.53
C GLU A 150 16.86 -10.19 -13.04
N ARG A 151 17.59 -9.30 -12.36
CA ARG A 151 17.44 -9.09 -10.91
C ARG A 151 16.03 -8.61 -10.56
N PHE A 152 15.49 -7.68 -11.33
CA PHE A 152 14.15 -7.16 -11.12
C PHE A 152 13.09 -8.24 -11.36
N ALA A 153 13.20 -9.00 -12.46
CA ALA A 153 12.28 -10.09 -12.78
C ALA A 153 12.34 -11.21 -11.73
N GLU A 154 13.54 -11.54 -11.25
CA GLU A 154 13.71 -12.56 -10.20
C GLU A 154 13.04 -12.16 -8.88
N LEU A 155 13.19 -10.91 -8.44
CA LEU A 155 12.64 -10.43 -7.18
C LEU A 155 11.14 -10.09 -7.29
N ILE A 156 10.73 -9.38 -8.35
CA ILE A 156 9.36 -8.83 -8.48
C ILE A 156 8.42 -9.76 -9.24
N GLY A 157 8.95 -10.71 -10.01
CA GLY A 157 8.15 -11.64 -10.83
C GLY A 157 7.65 -11.04 -12.15
N GLN A 158 8.06 -9.83 -12.51
CA GLN A 158 7.72 -9.15 -13.77
C GLN A 158 8.85 -8.21 -14.21
N THR A 159 8.82 -7.79 -15.47
CA THR A 159 9.85 -6.88 -15.97
C THR A 159 9.67 -5.46 -15.43
N PRO A 160 10.76 -4.63 -15.38
CA PRO A 160 10.66 -3.25 -14.91
C PRO A 160 9.58 -2.42 -15.62
N ILE A 161 9.48 -2.56 -16.95
CA ILE A 161 8.51 -1.78 -17.73
C ILE A 161 7.07 -2.28 -17.55
N GLN A 162 6.86 -3.59 -17.35
CA GLN A 162 5.53 -4.13 -17.00
C GLN A 162 5.09 -3.60 -15.63
N TYR A 163 6.01 -3.59 -14.65
CA TYR A 163 5.73 -3.02 -13.34
C TYR A 163 5.35 -1.54 -13.43
N LEU A 164 6.15 -0.74 -14.15
CA LEU A 164 5.86 0.69 -14.36
C LEU A 164 4.48 0.90 -15.00
N ALA A 165 4.14 0.10 -16.01
CA ALA A 165 2.82 0.19 -16.66
C ALA A 165 1.68 -0.09 -15.67
N ASN A 166 1.82 -1.11 -14.82
CA ASN A 166 0.84 -1.42 -13.78
C ASN A 166 0.75 -0.29 -12.73
N TRP A 167 1.91 0.26 -12.33
CA TRP A 167 1.97 1.39 -11.39
C TRP A 167 1.31 2.64 -11.94
N ARG A 168 1.53 2.98 -13.20
CA ARG A 168 0.84 4.08 -13.90
C ARG A 168 -0.68 3.93 -13.87
N ILE A 169 -1.19 2.71 -14.07
CA ILE A 169 -2.62 2.43 -13.98
C ILE A 169 -3.13 2.60 -12.53
N GLN A 170 -2.35 2.19 -11.54
CA GLN A 170 -2.69 2.41 -10.12
C GLN A 170 -2.82 3.89 -9.79
N VAL A 171 -1.83 4.69 -10.19
CA VAL A 171 -1.86 6.15 -10.00
C VAL A 171 -3.03 6.77 -10.77
N GLY A 172 -3.23 6.37 -12.02
CA GLY A 172 -4.36 6.84 -12.84
C GLY A 172 -5.73 6.49 -12.23
N ALA A 173 -5.87 5.31 -11.64
CA ALA A 173 -7.11 4.93 -10.94
C ALA A 173 -7.37 5.80 -9.71
N ALA A 174 -6.33 6.15 -8.96
CA ALA A 174 -6.42 7.07 -7.83
C ALA A 174 -6.79 8.49 -8.29
N LEU A 175 -6.18 9.01 -9.36
CA LEU A 175 -6.52 10.31 -9.94
C LEU A 175 -7.97 10.36 -10.44
N LEU A 176 -8.42 9.31 -11.15
CA LEU A 176 -9.81 9.19 -11.61
C LEU A 176 -10.82 9.21 -10.46
N ARG A 177 -10.45 8.71 -9.29
CA ARG A 177 -11.29 8.71 -8.09
C ARG A 177 -11.30 10.05 -7.38
N ASN A 178 -10.13 10.65 -7.22
CA ASN A 178 -9.93 11.77 -6.30
C ASN A 178 -10.03 13.15 -7.01
N THR A 179 -10.11 13.17 -8.34
CA THR A 179 -10.14 14.42 -9.13
C THR A 179 -11.26 14.40 -10.17
N SER A 180 -11.61 15.59 -10.64
CA SER A 180 -12.52 15.79 -11.79
C SER A 180 -11.78 15.84 -13.14
N SER A 181 -10.47 15.61 -13.20
CA SER A 181 -9.66 15.64 -14.42
C SER A 181 -10.22 14.72 -15.48
N THR A 182 -10.13 15.12 -16.75
CA THR A 182 -10.58 14.27 -17.87
C THR A 182 -9.72 13.02 -17.99
N VAL A 183 -10.22 11.99 -18.66
CA VAL A 183 -9.44 10.76 -18.88
C VAL A 183 -8.15 11.07 -19.67
N ALA A 184 -8.22 12.00 -20.65
CA ALA A 184 -7.07 12.46 -21.40
C ALA A 184 -6.00 13.12 -20.51
N MET A 185 -6.42 14.01 -19.59
CA MET A 185 -5.50 14.66 -18.64
C MET A 185 -4.84 13.63 -17.73
N VAL A 186 -5.62 12.69 -17.18
CA VAL A 186 -5.08 11.61 -16.33
C VAL A 186 -4.08 10.75 -17.12
N ALA A 187 -4.39 10.42 -18.38
CA ALA A 187 -3.48 9.64 -19.23
C ALA A 187 -2.11 10.34 -19.37
N GLN A 188 -2.11 11.64 -19.66
CA GLN A 188 -0.88 12.44 -19.76
C GLN A 188 -0.13 12.52 -18.43
N GLU A 189 -0.85 12.76 -17.32
CA GLU A 189 -0.27 12.90 -15.98
C GLU A 189 0.43 11.63 -15.51
N VAL A 190 -0.03 10.46 -15.95
CA VAL A 190 0.63 9.18 -15.63
C VAL A 190 1.60 8.68 -16.72
N GLY A 191 1.89 9.50 -17.74
CA GLY A 191 2.92 9.23 -18.75
C GLY A 191 2.47 8.36 -19.93
N TYR A 192 1.19 8.40 -20.31
CA TYR A 192 0.70 7.83 -21.56
C TYR A 192 0.61 8.91 -22.64
N GLU A 193 1.07 8.60 -23.84
CA GLU A 193 1.05 9.52 -25.00
C GLU A 193 -0.37 9.83 -25.49
N SER A 194 -1.31 8.90 -25.26
CA SER A 194 -2.70 9.08 -25.67
C SER A 194 -3.72 8.46 -24.72
N GLU A 195 -4.91 9.06 -24.66
CA GLU A 195 -6.06 8.52 -23.95
C GLU A 195 -6.43 7.10 -24.40
N ALA A 196 -6.30 6.81 -25.69
CA ALA A 196 -6.63 5.50 -26.24
C ALA A 196 -5.70 4.40 -25.70
N THR A 197 -4.38 4.67 -25.65
CA THR A 197 -3.37 3.74 -25.11
C THR A 197 -3.59 3.52 -23.62
N PHE A 198 -3.83 4.58 -22.87
CA PHE A 198 -4.17 4.51 -21.44
C PHE A 198 -5.44 3.67 -21.21
N THR A 199 -6.53 3.98 -21.93
CA THR A 199 -7.81 3.29 -21.81
C THR A 199 -7.67 1.78 -22.06
N LYS A 200 -6.91 1.39 -23.08
CA LYS A 200 -6.63 -0.01 -23.40
C LYS A 200 -5.86 -0.71 -22.26
N ALA A 201 -4.79 -0.07 -21.76
CA ALA A 201 -4.00 -0.59 -20.65
C ALA A 201 -4.82 -0.69 -19.36
N PHE A 202 -5.59 0.36 -19.05
CA PHE A 202 -6.45 0.43 -17.88
C PHE A 202 -7.52 -0.68 -17.90
N LYS A 203 -8.22 -0.86 -19.04
CA LYS A 203 -9.22 -1.92 -19.19
C LYS A 203 -8.60 -3.31 -19.06
N ARG A 204 -7.40 -3.53 -19.59
CA ARG A 204 -6.69 -4.81 -19.48
C ARG A 204 -6.39 -5.17 -18.03
N LEU A 205 -5.96 -4.20 -17.21
CA LEU A 205 -5.58 -4.45 -15.80
C LEU A 205 -6.79 -4.50 -14.87
N THR A 206 -7.79 -3.61 -15.09
CA THR A 206 -8.91 -3.42 -14.17
C THR A 206 -10.20 -4.14 -14.57
N GLY A 207 -10.28 -4.62 -15.82
CA GLY A 207 -11.50 -5.14 -16.43
C GLY A 207 -12.53 -4.07 -16.81
N ASN A 208 -12.31 -2.79 -16.48
CA ASN A 208 -13.26 -1.69 -16.70
C ASN A 208 -12.60 -0.54 -17.49
N SER A 209 -13.40 0.22 -18.25
CA SER A 209 -12.91 1.47 -18.82
C SER A 209 -12.72 2.54 -17.73
N PRO A 210 -11.81 3.53 -17.92
CA PRO A 210 -11.61 4.63 -16.99
C PRO A 210 -12.91 5.38 -16.64
N ALA A 211 -13.76 5.63 -17.62
CA ALA A 211 -15.06 6.31 -17.43
C ALA A 211 -16.03 5.47 -16.59
N LEU A 212 -16.08 4.14 -16.81
CA LEU A 212 -16.90 3.24 -16.01
C LEU A 212 -16.36 3.12 -14.58
N TRP A 213 -15.04 3.07 -14.42
CA TRP A 213 -14.35 3.06 -13.12
C TRP A 213 -14.77 4.28 -12.29
N ARG A 214 -14.67 5.49 -12.85
CA ARG A 214 -15.06 6.74 -12.19
C ARG A 214 -16.53 6.72 -11.76
N ARG A 215 -17.45 6.30 -12.64
CA ARG A 215 -18.88 6.23 -12.31
C ARG A 215 -19.18 5.28 -11.16
N ARG A 216 -18.56 4.12 -11.13
CA ARG A 216 -18.78 3.12 -10.08
C ARG A 216 -18.33 3.59 -8.71
N ILE A 217 -17.29 4.40 -8.64
CA ILE A 217 -16.79 4.97 -7.39
C ILE A 217 -17.64 6.18 -6.98
N GLY A 218 -18.02 7.04 -7.94
CA GLY A 218 -18.85 8.22 -7.67
C GLY A 218 -20.30 7.89 -7.26
N SER A 219 -20.80 6.70 -7.59
CA SER A 219 -22.17 6.27 -7.22
C SER A 219 -22.27 5.67 -5.82
N GLY A 220 -21.28 5.86 -4.95
CA GLY A 220 -21.38 5.46 -3.53
C GLY A 220 -21.53 3.96 -3.30
N ALA A 221 -21.19 3.14 -4.27
CA ALA A 221 -21.05 1.72 -4.06
C ALA A 221 -19.80 1.46 -3.20
N SER A 222 -19.92 1.77 -1.91
CA SER A 222 -19.13 1.16 -0.86
C SER A 222 -19.36 -0.35 -0.97
N VAL A 223 -18.63 -0.97 -1.87
CA VAL A 223 -18.52 -2.42 -1.88
C VAL A 223 -17.55 -2.76 -0.76
N GLY A 224 -18.11 -2.78 0.45
CA GLY A 224 -17.54 -3.53 1.54
C GLY A 224 -17.39 -4.98 1.09
N ASN A 225 -16.31 -5.28 0.40
CA ASN A 225 -15.90 -6.65 0.19
C ASN A 225 -15.16 -7.10 1.45
N HIS A 226 -15.92 -7.16 2.55
CA HIS A 226 -15.54 -7.92 3.71
C HIS A 226 -15.46 -9.38 3.25
N ARG A 227 -14.27 -9.82 2.86
CA ARG A 227 -13.97 -11.25 2.89
C ARG A 227 -14.10 -11.67 4.34
N LYS A 228 -15.32 -12.10 4.74
CA LYS A 228 -15.52 -12.82 5.99
C LYS A 228 -14.62 -14.04 5.91
N ILE A 229 -13.57 -14.02 6.70
CA ILE A 229 -12.75 -15.18 6.97
C ILE A 229 -13.59 -16.03 7.93
N LYS A 230 -14.01 -17.20 7.47
CA LYS A 230 -14.52 -18.26 8.33
C LYS A 230 -13.36 -18.95 9.02
#